data_c35b9c440a0f839b8419a0388effbf8a
#
_entry.id   c35b9c440a0f839b8419a0388effbf8a
#
_cell.length_a   1.000
_cell.length_b   1.000
_cell.length_c   1.000
_cell.angle_alpha   90.00
_cell.angle_beta   90.00
_cell.angle_gamma   90.00
#
_symmetry.space_group_name_H-M   'P 1'
#
loop_
_entity.id
_entity.type
_entity.pdbx_description
1 polymer ?
#
loop_
_entity_poly.entity_id
_entity_poly.type
_entity_poly.pdbx_seq_one_letter_code
_entity_poly.pdbx_strand_id
1 'polypeptide(L)'
;MAALGLSGCSTPEKPPATPTLETTAALAVTPVAPPTDPLPAPDVLTGVLYRLADVNVPGAEKIDVVEQATPADAEALDKFGRALADNGFTPLTFEATDLAWSQTEQGNVMATIKVSTAAPAGAAPREFSFPMEFTPHNGGWQLTRRTADMLLEMGAAGGPPSPAPAPPPTPTP
;
A
#
# COMPACT_ATOMS: atom_id res chain seq x y z
N MET A 1 42.47 -70.13 -44.33
CA MET A 1 42.72 -69.08 -45.32
C MET A 1 42.12 -67.79 -44.77
N ALA A 2 42.96 -66.77 -44.71
CA ALA A 2 42.77 -65.52 -44.04
C ALA A 2 41.78 -64.59 -44.74
N ALA A 3 41.05 -63.76 -43.96
CA ALA A 3 40.58 -62.46 -44.42
C ALA A 3 40.42 -61.55 -43.21
N LEU A 4 41.29 -60.58 -43.18
CA LEU A 4 41.29 -59.47 -42.23
C LEU A 4 40.26 -58.42 -42.63
N GLY A 5 39.33 -58.05 -41.74
CA GLY A 5 38.43 -56.92 -41.89
C GLY A 5 38.78 -55.84 -40.89
N LEU A 6 39.28 -54.68 -41.33
CA LEU A 6 39.53 -53.51 -40.53
C LEU A 6 38.21 -52.83 -40.09
N SER A 7 38.01 -52.77 -38.82
CA SER A 7 36.93 -51.98 -38.26
C SER A 7 37.39 -50.56 -38.03
N GLY A 8 36.86 -49.59 -38.79
CA GLY A 8 37.04 -48.17 -38.56
C GLY A 8 36.23 -47.74 -37.36
N CYS A 9 36.90 -47.22 -36.32
CA CYS A 9 36.29 -46.50 -35.23
C CYS A 9 35.90 -45.08 -35.68
N SER A 10 34.63 -44.87 -35.94
CA SER A 10 34.09 -43.51 -36.04
C SER A 10 33.61 -43.08 -34.67
N THR A 11 34.34 -42.21 -34.05
CA THR A 11 33.94 -41.51 -32.81
C THR A 11 32.81 -40.54 -33.14
N PRO A 12 31.64 -40.60 -32.53
CA PRO A 12 30.66 -39.58 -32.71
C PRO A 12 31.11 -38.34 -31.94
N GLU A 13 31.42 -37.32 -32.68
CA GLU A 13 31.67 -35.95 -32.19
C GLU A 13 30.42 -35.45 -31.44
N LYS A 14 30.59 -35.19 -30.15
CA LYS A 14 29.53 -34.64 -29.29
C LYS A 14 29.29 -33.19 -29.73
N PRO A 15 28.06 -32.82 -30.13
CA PRO A 15 27.75 -31.42 -30.41
C PRO A 15 27.89 -30.58 -29.14
N PRO A 16 28.38 -29.33 -29.27
CA PRO A 16 28.54 -28.45 -28.12
C PRO A 16 27.20 -28.21 -27.47
N ALA A 17 27.15 -28.42 -26.16
CA ALA A 17 25.96 -28.11 -25.33
C ALA A 17 25.67 -26.62 -25.43
N THR A 18 24.59 -26.26 -26.09
CA THR A 18 23.99 -24.95 -25.97
C THR A 18 23.65 -24.71 -24.51
N PRO A 19 24.04 -23.58 -23.90
CA PRO A 19 23.58 -23.27 -22.54
C PRO A 19 22.04 -23.09 -22.62
N THR A 20 21.33 -24.02 -22.01
CA THR A 20 19.92 -23.85 -21.72
C THR A 20 19.82 -22.67 -20.79
N LEU A 21 19.34 -21.55 -21.30
CA LEU A 21 18.86 -20.47 -20.47
C LEU A 21 17.74 -21.05 -19.61
N GLU A 22 18.03 -21.26 -18.33
CA GLU A 22 16.97 -21.49 -17.34
C GLU A 22 16.08 -20.26 -17.37
N THR A 23 14.97 -20.38 -18.08
CA THR A 23 13.87 -19.44 -17.97
C THR A 23 13.39 -19.54 -16.52
N THR A 24 13.86 -18.60 -15.71
CA THR A 24 13.29 -18.34 -14.39
C THR A 24 11.80 -18.11 -14.64
N ALA A 25 10.98 -19.09 -14.28
CA ALA A 25 9.55 -18.97 -14.33
C ALA A 25 9.17 -17.80 -13.42
N ALA A 26 8.95 -16.64 -14.02
CA ALA A 26 8.27 -15.55 -13.34
C ALA A 26 6.97 -16.13 -12.84
N LEU A 27 6.78 -16.15 -11.52
CA LEU A 27 5.53 -16.50 -10.89
C LEU A 27 4.49 -15.56 -11.50
N ALA A 28 3.70 -16.08 -12.41
CA ALA A 28 2.59 -15.35 -12.98
C ALA A 28 1.62 -15.09 -11.82
N VAL A 29 1.64 -13.86 -11.32
CA VAL A 29 0.61 -13.37 -10.40
C VAL A 29 -0.67 -13.36 -11.23
N THR A 30 -1.51 -14.36 -11.01
CA THR A 30 -2.82 -14.43 -11.67
C THR A 30 -3.60 -13.21 -11.16
N PRO A 31 -4.02 -12.28 -12.01
CA PRO A 31 -4.82 -11.15 -11.54
C PRO A 31 -6.10 -11.71 -10.93
N VAL A 32 -6.35 -11.33 -9.69
CA VAL A 32 -7.58 -11.68 -8.98
C VAL A 32 -8.74 -11.02 -9.70
N ALA A 33 -9.73 -11.80 -10.11
CA ALA A 33 -10.91 -11.26 -10.77
C ALA A 33 -11.64 -10.32 -9.78
N PRO A 34 -12.01 -9.10 -10.22
CA PRO A 34 -12.70 -8.16 -9.34
C PRO A 34 -14.06 -8.74 -8.91
N PRO A 35 -14.49 -8.48 -7.67
CA PRO A 35 -15.83 -8.82 -7.23
C PRO A 35 -16.89 -8.20 -8.14
N THR A 36 -18.03 -8.88 -8.28
CA THR A 36 -19.20 -8.36 -9.02
C THR A 36 -20.03 -7.37 -8.21
N ASP A 37 -19.73 -7.25 -6.92
CA ASP A 37 -20.40 -6.32 -6.02
C ASP A 37 -20.05 -4.85 -6.35
N PRO A 38 -20.97 -3.90 -6.09
CA PRO A 38 -20.67 -2.48 -6.28
C PRO A 38 -19.59 -2.02 -5.29
N LEU A 39 -18.74 -1.10 -5.73
CA LEU A 39 -17.78 -0.44 -4.85
C LEU A 39 -18.50 0.30 -3.70
N PRO A 40 -17.89 0.39 -2.51
CA PRO A 40 -18.46 1.16 -1.41
C PRO A 40 -18.60 2.64 -1.76
N ALA A 41 -19.53 3.33 -1.12
CA ALA A 41 -19.62 4.78 -1.22
C ALA A 41 -18.37 5.44 -0.59
N PRO A 42 -17.82 6.51 -1.19
CA PRO A 42 -16.61 7.19 -0.70
C PRO A 42 -16.69 7.60 0.78
N ASP A 43 -17.85 8.05 1.22
CA ASP A 43 -18.12 8.51 2.60
C ASP A 43 -18.01 7.39 3.63
N VAL A 44 -18.26 6.16 3.25
CA VAL A 44 -18.07 5.01 4.14
C VAL A 44 -16.60 4.81 4.47
N LEU A 45 -15.72 4.97 3.48
CA LEU A 45 -14.27 4.85 3.64
C LEU A 45 -13.69 6.05 4.42
N THR A 46 -14.12 7.27 4.10
CA THR A 46 -13.68 8.45 4.84
C THR A 46 -14.18 8.45 6.29
N GLY A 47 -15.35 7.84 6.56
CA GLY A 47 -15.86 7.65 7.92
C GLY A 47 -14.91 6.85 8.81
N VAL A 48 -14.25 5.84 8.28
CA VAL A 48 -13.19 5.07 8.97
C VAL A 48 -12.04 5.98 9.39
N LEU A 49 -11.61 6.87 8.48
CA LEU A 49 -10.51 7.80 8.72
C LEU A 49 -10.87 8.91 9.71
N TYR A 50 -12.08 9.44 9.65
CA TYR A 50 -12.57 10.41 10.63
C TYR A 50 -12.55 9.80 12.04
N ARG A 51 -13.05 8.57 12.20
CA ARG A 51 -13.03 7.88 13.48
C ARG A 51 -11.60 7.60 13.97
N LEU A 52 -10.70 7.23 13.06
CA LEU A 52 -9.28 7.01 13.38
C LEU A 52 -8.60 8.29 13.87
N ALA A 53 -8.85 9.41 13.19
CA ALA A 53 -8.22 10.70 13.48
C ALA A 53 -8.84 11.45 14.68
N ASP A 54 -10.05 11.09 15.11
CA ASP A 54 -10.75 11.79 16.19
C ASP A 54 -10.05 11.56 17.54
N VAL A 55 -9.56 12.64 18.14
CA VAL A 55 -8.89 12.62 19.45
C VAL A 55 -9.83 12.34 20.63
N ASN A 56 -11.14 12.54 20.43
CA ASN A 56 -12.15 12.32 21.48
C ASN A 56 -12.60 10.85 21.54
N VAL A 57 -12.29 10.05 20.52
CA VAL A 57 -12.57 8.61 20.49
C VAL A 57 -11.36 7.89 21.10
N PRO A 58 -11.53 7.12 22.19
CA PRO A 58 -10.45 6.33 22.76
C PRO A 58 -9.89 5.29 21.79
N GLY A 59 -8.58 5.03 21.82
CA GLY A 59 -7.95 4.03 20.98
C GLY A 59 -8.58 2.65 21.08
N ALA A 60 -9.07 2.27 22.27
CA ALA A 60 -9.80 1.02 22.48
C ALA A 60 -11.10 0.92 21.67
N GLU A 61 -11.74 2.05 21.32
CA GLU A 61 -12.92 2.10 20.48
C GLU A 61 -12.59 2.23 18.98
N LYS A 62 -11.31 2.42 18.65
CA LYS A 62 -10.80 2.49 17.28
C LYS A 62 -10.27 1.15 16.75
N ILE A 63 -10.22 0.12 17.58
CA ILE A 63 -9.67 -1.20 17.22
C ILE A 63 -10.43 -1.78 16.00
N ASP A 64 -11.73 -1.60 15.94
CA ASP A 64 -12.58 -2.12 14.86
C ASP A 64 -12.48 -1.35 13.53
N VAL A 65 -11.75 -0.23 13.48
CA VAL A 65 -11.47 0.48 12.22
C VAL A 65 -10.13 0.08 11.58
N VAL A 66 -9.41 -0.83 12.21
CA VAL A 66 -8.12 -1.36 11.72
C VAL A 66 -8.16 -2.88 11.71
N GLU A 67 -7.80 -3.47 10.59
CA GLU A 67 -7.73 -4.92 10.42
C GLU A 67 -6.78 -5.56 11.43
N GLN A 68 -7.23 -6.66 12.05
CA GLN A 68 -6.45 -7.43 13.04
C GLN A 68 -5.89 -6.58 14.20
N ALA A 69 -6.46 -5.41 14.46
CA ALA A 69 -6.06 -4.62 15.61
C ALA A 69 -6.48 -5.33 16.92
N THR A 70 -5.62 -5.18 17.91
CA THR A 70 -5.77 -5.78 19.24
C THR A 70 -5.87 -4.69 20.30
N PRO A 71 -6.29 -4.99 21.52
CA PRO A 71 -6.25 -4.03 22.63
C PRO A 71 -4.86 -3.43 22.88
N ALA A 72 -3.79 -4.11 22.48
CA ALA A 72 -2.43 -3.59 22.59
C ALA A 72 -2.16 -2.44 21.61
N ASP A 73 -2.90 -2.35 20.50
CA ASP A 73 -2.76 -1.28 19.52
C ASP A 73 -3.47 0.02 19.95
N ALA A 74 -4.35 -0.04 20.95
CA ALA A 74 -5.14 1.10 21.41
C ALA A 74 -4.28 2.33 21.76
N GLU A 75 -3.14 2.12 22.43
CA GLU A 75 -2.23 3.23 22.79
C GLU A 75 -1.61 3.89 21.56
N ALA A 76 -1.27 3.12 20.52
CA ALA A 76 -0.73 3.64 19.26
C ALA A 76 -1.79 4.46 18.51
N LEU A 77 -3.04 3.99 18.49
CA LEU A 77 -4.18 4.68 17.89
C LEU A 77 -4.49 6.01 18.62
N ASP A 78 -4.38 6.04 19.96
CA ASP A 78 -4.49 7.27 20.75
C ASP A 78 -3.36 8.24 20.45
N LYS A 79 -2.13 7.76 20.40
CA LYS A 79 -0.95 8.58 20.06
C LYS A 79 -1.07 9.19 18.68
N PHE A 80 -1.57 8.43 17.70
CA PHE A 80 -1.78 8.93 16.35
C PHE A 80 -2.75 10.13 16.33
N GLY A 81 -3.93 10.00 16.95
CA GLY A 81 -4.90 11.10 17.03
C GLY A 81 -4.32 12.33 17.71
N ARG A 82 -3.60 12.16 18.84
CA ARG A 82 -2.95 13.27 19.55
C ARG A 82 -1.86 13.92 18.70
N ALA A 83 -1.03 13.13 18.00
CA ALA A 83 0.01 13.67 17.13
C ALA A 83 -0.56 14.52 16.00
N LEU A 84 -1.71 14.15 15.43
CA LEU A 84 -2.41 14.99 14.45
C LEU A 84 -2.84 16.33 15.03
N ALA A 85 -3.38 16.34 16.24
CA ALA A 85 -3.81 17.56 16.93
C ALA A 85 -2.61 18.43 17.32
N ASP A 86 -1.59 17.86 17.94
CA ASP A 86 -0.41 18.56 18.45
C ASP A 86 0.42 19.21 17.32
N ASN A 87 0.43 18.58 16.14
CA ASN A 87 1.09 19.12 14.95
C ASN A 87 0.20 20.09 14.14
N GLY A 88 -1.00 20.42 14.65
CA GLY A 88 -1.91 21.36 14.02
C GLY A 88 -2.51 20.86 12.70
N PHE A 89 -2.63 19.55 12.54
CA PHE A 89 -3.32 18.97 11.38
C PHE A 89 -4.84 18.96 11.54
N THR A 90 -5.36 19.08 12.76
CA THR A 90 -6.81 19.14 13.00
C THR A 90 -7.35 20.55 12.89
N PRO A 91 -8.57 20.77 12.35
CA PRO A 91 -9.46 19.75 11.77
C PRO A 91 -8.98 19.23 10.40
N LEU A 92 -9.16 17.91 10.18
CA LEU A 92 -8.88 17.24 8.93
C LEU A 92 -10.15 17.11 8.08
N THR A 93 -10.00 17.20 6.77
CA THR A 93 -11.02 16.80 5.79
C THR A 93 -10.48 15.67 4.94
N PHE A 94 -11.28 14.62 4.79
CA PHE A 94 -10.93 13.46 3.97
C PHE A 94 -11.85 13.39 2.76
N GLU A 95 -11.27 13.13 1.59
CA GLU A 95 -11.99 12.87 0.34
C GLU A 95 -11.43 11.58 -0.27
N ALA A 96 -12.31 10.62 -0.59
CA ALA A 96 -11.94 9.38 -1.24
C ALA A 96 -12.27 9.46 -2.73
N THR A 97 -11.27 9.22 -3.57
CA THR A 97 -11.37 9.22 -5.04
C THR A 97 -10.72 7.97 -5.62
N ASP A 98 -10.90 7.72 -6.90
CA ASP A 98 -10.28 6.62 -7.64
C ASP A 98 -10.49 5.24 -6.98
N LEU A 99 -11.70 4.99 -6.48
CA LEU A 99 -12.05 3.73 -5.85
C LEU A 99 -11.98 2.59 -6.88
N ALA A 100 -11.23 1.54 -6.54
CA ALA A 100 -11.11 0.35 -7.36
C ALA A 100 -10.98 -0.89 -6.48
N TRP A 101 -11.41 -2.05 -6.98
CA TRP A 101 -11.12 -3.31 -6.32
C TRP A 101 -9.62 -3.58 -6.29
N SER A 102 -9.12 -4.06 -5.16
CA SER A 102 -7.70 -4.42 -5.02
C SER A 102 -7.33 -5.55 -5.99
N GLN A 103 -6.15 -5.45 -6.58
CA GLN A 103 -5.60 -6.49 -7.45
C GLN A 103 -4.76 -7.51 -6.66
N THR A 104 -4.48 -7.23 -5.41
CA THR A 104 -3.65 -8.05 -4.53
C THR A 104 -4.48 -8.89 -3.56
N GLU A 105 -5.56 -8.34 -3.04
CA GLU A 105 -6.42 -8.97 -2.05
C GLU A 105 -7.89 -8.94 -2.50
N GLN A 106 -8.50 -10.12 -2.69
CA GLN A 106 -9.88 -10.21 -3.13
C GLN A 106 -10.85 -9.66 -2.06
N GLY A 107 -11.75 -8.78 -2.49
CA GLY A 107 -12.72 -8.14 -1.61
C GLY A 107 -12.24 -6.84 -0.98
N ASN A 108 -10.95 -6.53 -1.06
CA ASN A 108 -10.43 -5.24 -0.62
C ASN A 108 -10.66 -4.15 -1.68
N VAL A 109 -10.72 -2.91 -1.22
CA VAL A 109 -10.85 -1.72 -2.07
C VAL A 109 -9.66 -0.81 -1.87
N MET A 110 -9.06 -0.41 -2.99
CA MET A 110 -8.09 0.68 -3.04
C MET A 110 -8.81 1.99 -3.30
N ALA A 111 -8.45 3.04 -2.57
CA ALA A 111 -8.92 4.39 -2.83
C ALA A 111 -7.76 5.38 -2.68
N THR A 112 -7.76 6.44 -3.48
CA THR A 112 -6.89 7.58 -3.26
C THR A 112 -7.56 8.49 -2.24
N ILE A 113 -6.96 8.61 -1.06
CA ILE A 113 -7.46 9.49 0.00
C ILE A 113 -6.73 10.82 -0.06
N LYS A 114 -7.47 11.87 -0.34
CA LYS A 114 -7.00 13.25 -0.22
C LYS A 114 -7.30 13.75 1.19
N VAL A 115 -6.28 14.24 1.85
CA VAL A 115 -6.34 14.79 3.21
C VAL A 115 -6.04 16.27 3.13
N SER A 116 -6.95 17.11 3.60
CA SER A 116 -6.75 18.56 3.68
C SER A 116 -6.82 19.00 5.14
N THR A 117 -5.92 19.92 5.51
CA THR A 117 -5.93 20.56 6.83
C THR A 117 -6.46 21.97 6.70
N ALA A 118 -7.14 22.45 7.73
CA ALA A 118 -7.48 23.87 7.81
C ALA A 118 -6.19 24.71 7.89
N ALA A 119 -6.11 25.74 7.04
CA ALA A 119 -4.99 26.68 7.11
C ALA A 119 -5.19 27.66 8.26
N PRO A 120 -4.14 27.97 9.05
CA PRO A 120 -4.15 29.14 9.89
C PRO A 120 -4.34 30.39 9.04
N ALA A 121 -4.91 31.45 9.61
CA ALA A 121 -5.16 32.69 8.89
C ALA A 121 -3.89 33.20 8.18
N GLY A 122 -3.95 33.26 6.83
CA GLY A 122 -2.84 33.73 5.99
C GLY A 122 -1.89 32.63 5.46
N ALA A 123 -2.11 31.37 5.79
CA ALA A 123 -1.37 30.22 5.20
C ALA A 123 -2.25 29.46 4.20
N ALA A 124 -1.62 28.79 3.23
CA ALA A 124 -2.35 27.88 2.35
C ALA A 124 -2.70 26.56 3.09
N PRO A 125 -3.88 25.97 2.80
CA PRO A 125 -4.19 24.64 3.30
C PRO A 125 -3.12 23.65 2.85
N ARG A 126 -2.80 22.69 3.71
CA ARG A 126 -1.91 21.59 3.34
C ARG A 126 -2.78 20.46 2.82
N GLU A 127 -2.43 19.95 1.65
CA GLU A 127 -3.11 18.82 1.03
C GLU A 127 -2.10 17.69 0.80
N PHE A 128 -2.55 16.48 1.10
CA PHE A 128 -1.79 15.26 0.90
C PHE A 128 -2.70 14.23 0.24
N SER A 129 -2.14 13.38 -0.61
CA SER A 129 -2.89 12.28 -1.23
C SER A 129 -2.12 10.98 -1.03
N PHE A 130 -2.82 9.96 -0.56
CA PHE A 130 -2.24 8.62 -0.32
C PHE A 130 -3.16 7.55 -0.88
N PRO A 131 -2.62 6.53 -1.55
CA PRO A 131 -3.37 5.32 -1.83
C PRO A 131 -3.56 4.55 -0.52
N MET A 132 -4.79 4.22 -0.19
CA MET A 132 -5.14 3.44 1.00
C MET A 132 -5.97 2.24 0.62
N GLU A 133 -5.72 1.12 1.29
CA GLU A 133 -6.46 -0.11 1.09
C GLU A 133 -7.38 -0.37 2.27
N PHE A 134 -8.62 -0.75 1.96
CA PHE A 134 -9.66 -1.04 2.92
C PHE A 134 -10.17 -2.46 2.72
N THR A 135 -10.52 -3.12 3.81
CA THR A 135 -11.10 -4.47 3.82
C THR A 135 -12.50 -4.45 4.42
N PRO A 136 -13.44 -5.27 3.92
CA PRO A 136 -14.78 -5.36 4.49
C PRO A 136 -14.72 -6.00 5.89
N HIS A 137 -15.49 -5.46 6.83
CA HIS A 137 -15.60 -5.97 8.19
C HIS A 137 -17.00 -5.74 8.78
N ASN A 138 -17.68 -6.80 9.20
CA ASN A 138 -18.97 -6.73 9.90
C ASN A 138 -20.04 -5.84 9.23
N GLY A 139 -20.11 -5.86 7.90
CA GLY A 139 -21.04 -5.02 7.13
C GLY A 139 -20.61 -3.56 6.95
N GLY A 140 -19.41 -3.22 7.42
CA GLY A 140 -18.71 -1.95 7.18
C GLY A 140 -17.35 -2.16 6.55
N TRP A 141 -16.46 -1.19 6.75
CA TRP A 141 -15.11 -1.19 6.22
C TRP A 141 -14.10 -0.82 7.31
N GLN A 142 -12.88 -1.32 7.18
CA GLN A 142 -11.76 -1.00 8.04
C GLN A 142 -10.50 -0.83 7.19
N LEU A 143 -9.50 -0.13 7.69
CA LEU A 143 -8.17 -0.07 7.07
C LEU A 143 -7.51 -1.45 7.12
N THR A 144 -6.85 -1.85 6.04
CA THR A 144 -5.97 -3.02 6.12
C THR A 144 -4.85 -2.76 7.13
N ARG A 145 -4.37 -3.81 7.77
CA ARG A 145 -3.28 -3.71 8.75
C ARG A 145 -2.07 -2.97 8.18
N ARG A 146 -1.70 -3.31 6.96
CA ARG A 146 -0.57 -2.68 6.27
C ARG A 146 -0.74 -1.16 6.10
N THR A 147 -1.94 -0.72 5.70
CA THR A 147 -2.23 0.71 5.53
C THR A 147 -2.21 1.43 6.87
N ALA A 148 -2.77 0.81 7.91
CA ALA A 148 -2.77 1.38 9.25
C ALA A 148 -1.35 1.52 9.83
N ASP A 149 -0.51 0.52 9.68
CA ASP A 149 0.88 0.56 10.15
C ASP A 149 1.66 1.71 9.48
N MET A 150 1.51 1.89 8.15
CA MET A 150 2.12 3.03 7.44
C MET A 150 1.64 4.39 7.96
N LEU A 151 0.34 4.53 8.27
CA LEU A 151 -0.20 5.77 8.84
C LEU A 151 0.33 6.04 10.25
N LEU A 152 0.40 5.00 11.09
CA LEU A 152 0.90 5.11 12.46
C LEU A 152 2.39 5.49 12.47
N GLU A 153 3.19 4.93 11.57
CA GLU A 153 4.61 5.28 11.40
C GLU A 153 4.77 6.74 10.96
N MET A 154 3.97 7.23 10.00
CA MET A 154 3.98 8.63 9.58
C MET A 154 3.56 9.57 10.72
N GLY A 155 2.54 9.19 11.50
CA GLY A 155 2.12 9.96 12.69
C GLY A 155 3.20 10.02 13.75
N ALA A 156 3.94 8.94 13.98
CA ALA A 156 5.05 8.88 14.93
C ALA A 156 6.26 9.72 14.49
N ALA A 157 6.47 9.85 13.17
CA ALA A 157 7.56 10.65 12.59
C ALA A 157 7.26 12.17 12.51
N GLY A 158 6.09 12.62 12.97
CA GLY A 158 5.73 14.03 12.99
C GLY A 158 5.19 14.61 11.69
N GLY A 159 4.70 13.76 10.79
CA GLY A 159 4.03 14.15 9.55
C GLY A 159 4.62 13.56 8.29
N PRO A 160 3.95 13.74 7.13
CA PRO A 160 4.42 13.23 5.86
C PRO A 160 5.81 13.77 5.53
N PRO A 161 6.67 12.98 4.86
CA PRO A 161 7.99 13.43 4.46
C PRO A 161 7.85 14.70 3.61
N SER A 162 8.57 15.76 4.03
CA SER A 162 8.66 16.98 3.24
C SER A 162 9.13 16.59 1.82
N PRO A 163 8.52 17.12 0.75
CA PRO A 163 8.99 16.84 -0.59
C PRO A 163 10.49 17.14 -0.68
N ALA A 164 11.26 16.18 -1.21
CA ALA A 164 12.70 16.33 -1.36
C ALA A 164 13.01 17.66 -2.06
N PRO A 165 14.00 18.44 -1.59
CA PRO A 165 14.36 19.69 -2.25
C PRO A 165 14.72 19.42 -3.71
N ALA A 166 14.15 20.20 -4.60
CA ALA A 166 14.41 20.09 -6.03
C ALA A 166 15.92 20.16 -6.26
N PRO A 167 16.47 19.32 -7.17
CA PRO A 167 17.90 19.38 -7.48
C PRO A 167 18.24 20.78 -7.99
N PRO A 168 19.41 21.31 -7.63
CA PRO A 168 19.84 22.64 -8.08
C PRO A 168 19.88 22.69 -9.63
N PRO A 169 19.52 23.83 -10.23
CA PRO A 169 19.56 23.96 -11.67
C PRO A 169 20.99 23.70 -12.18
N THR A 170 21.10 22.81 -13.13
CA THR A 170 22.37 22.51 -13.81
C THR A 170 22.84 23.79 -14.51
N PRO A 171 24.08 24.25 -14.30
CA PRO A 171 24.59 25.38 -15.07
C PRO A 171 24.63 25.01 -16.56
N THR A 172 23.95 25.76 -17.38
CA THR A 172 24.01 25.67 -18.84
C THR A 172 25.34 26.24 -19.30
N PRO A 173 26.08 25.58 -20.21
CA PRO A 173 27.36 26.03 -20.75
C PRO A 173 27.23 27.30 -21.59
#